data_e482e9d07672ec879058664abfc6c335
#
_entry.id   e482e9d07672ec879058664abfc6c335
#
_cell.length_a   1.000
_cell.length_b   1.000
_cell.length_c   1.000
_cell.angle_alpha   90.00
_cell.angle_beta   90.00
_cell.angle_gamma   90.00
#
_symmetry.space_group_name_H-M   'P 1'
#
loop_
_entity.id
_entity.type
_entity.pdbx_description
1 polymer ?
#
loop_
_entity_poly.entity_id
_entity_poly.type
_entity_poly.pdbx_seq_one_letter_code
_entity_poly.pdbx_strand_id
1 'polypeptide(L)'
;MLFSSLTFVWFFLPALALIYYLAPGRKIKNAVLLIASLLFYSWGEPRYVALVLLSILFNYLFGLAIGKAGGRKGLRRAALAVCVGANLCLLGYFKYFNFFLELAYTVLGKEGFTPRNIALPIGISFYTFQAVSYIADIYRGVKPVQKHIFRLAMYISLFPQILSGPIVKYNELEPQIEGRRESISMHAYGIRRFVYGLAKKMVFANMFGQVVDRIWGLPLEQLGTAVVWFTILLYSLQIYYDFSG
;
A
#
# COMPACT_ATOMS: atom_id res chain seq x y z
N MET A 1 -11.70 -3.87 4.22
CA MET A 1 -12.51 -2.65 4.51
C MET A 1 -12.08 -1.56 3.54
N LEU A 2 -13.02 -0.85 2.90
CA LEU A 2 -12.70 0.30 2.03
C LEU A 2 -12.75 1.59 2.84
N PHE A 3 -11.89 2.57 2.52
CA PHE A 3 -11.90 3.89 3.20
C PHE A 3 -13.20 4.66 3.04
N SER A 4 -13.92 4.43 1.95
CA SER A 4 -15.23 5.02 1.67
C SER A 4 -16.42 4.25 2.28
N SER A 5 -16.18 3.14 2.99
CA SER A 5 -17.26 2.37 3.60
C SER A 5 -17.81 3.06 4.85
N LEU A 6 -19.12 2.95 5.06
CA LEU A 6 -19.78 3.46 6.27
C LEU A 6 -19.15 2.90 7.55
N THR A 7 -18.77 1.60 7.53
CA THR A 7 -18.10 0.94 8.66
C THR A 7 -16.76 1.59 9.00
N PHE A 8 -15.98 2.00 7.99
CA PHE A 8 -14.72 2.70 8.22
C PHE A 8 -14.94 4.09 8.82
N VAL A 9 -15.82 4.88 8.21
CA VAL A 9 -16.01 6.29 8.56
C VAL A 9 -16.72 6.45 9.92
N TRP A 10 -17.74 5.63 10.20
CA TRP A 10 -18.58 5.78 11.39
C TRP A 10 -18.19 4.92 12.58
N PHE A 11 -17.46 3.84 12.37
CA PHE A 11 -17.07 2.94 13.46
C PHE A 11 -15.56 2.87 13.65
N PHE A 12 -14.81 2.47 12.61
CA PHE A 12 -13.38 2.23 12.76
C PHE A 12 -12.62 3.52 13.08
N LEU A 13 -12.81 4.58 12.30
CA LEU A 13 -12.06 5.82 12.45
C LEU A 13 -12.38 6.56 13.78
N PRO A 14 -13.65 6.73 14.20
CA PRO A 14 -13.97 7.32 15.50
C PRO A 14 -13.50 6.47 16.69
N ALA A 15 -13.65 5.14 16.63
CA ALA A 15 -13.16 4.25 17.68
C ALA A 15 -11.64 4.31 17.81
N LEU A 16 -10.92 4.28 16.67
CA LEU A 16 -9.47 4.44 16.66
C LEU A 16 -9.05 5.79 17.22
N ALA A 17 -9.71 6.89 16.81
CA ALA A 17 -9.42 8.22 17.34
C ALA A 17 -9.63 8.27 18.86
N LEU A 18 -10.73 7.75 19.35
CA LEU A 18 -11.02 7.70 20.80
C LEU A 18 -9.92 6.95 21.56
N ILE A 19 -9.59 5.72 21.15
CA ILE A 19 -8.57 4.89 21.79
C ILE A 19 -7.20 5.58 21.70
N TYR A 20 -6.89 6.19 20.56
CA TYR A 20 -5.62 6.88 20.33
C TYR A 20 -5.45 8.08 21.26
N TYR A 21 -6.49 8.91 21.47
CA TYR A 21 -6.43 10.09 22.34
C TYR A 21 -6.46 9.72 23.84
N LEU A 22 -7.11 8.62 24.20
CA LEU A 22 -7.09 8.10 25.56
C LEU A 22 -5.75 7.41 25.91
N ALA A 23 -4.99 6.97 24.91
CA ALA A 23 -3.73 6.27 25.13
C ALA A 23 -2.66 7.21 25.72
N PRO A 24 -2.05 6.87 26.87
CA PRO A 24 -1.00 7.69 27.47
C PRO A 24 0.34 7.50 26.74
N GLY A 25 0.96 8.59 26.39
CA GLY A 25 2.31 8.58 25.85
C GLY A 25 2.44 8.01 24.43
N ARG A 26 3.51 8.38 23.75
CA ARG A 26 3.74 8.10 22.33
C ARG A 26 3.91 6.61 22.00
N LYS A 27 4.54 5.84 22.90
CA LYS A 27 4.76 4.40 22.67
C LYS A 27 3.45 3.64 22.58
N ILE A 28 2.50 3.92 23.49
CA ILE A 28 1.19 3.27 23.48
C ILE A 28 0.37 3.75 22.28
N LYS A 29 0.40 5.05 21.95
CA LYS A 29 -0.23 5.57 20.75
C LYS A 29 0.27 4.89 19.47
N ASN A 30 1.57 4.63 19.37
CA ASN A 30 2.14 3.90 18.24
C ASN A 30 1.69 2.43 18.22
N ALA A 31 1.60 1.78 19.38
CA ALA A 31 1.08 0.43 19.45
C ALA A 31 -0.40 0.36 19.03
N VAL A 32 -1.22 1.32 19.46
CA VAL A 32 -2.63 1.44 19.03
C VAL A 32 -2.73 1.57 17.52
N LEU A 33 -1.93 2.45 16.90
CA LEU A 33 -1.93 2.62 15.45
C LEU A 33 -1.46 1.35 14.72
N LEU A 34 -0.44 0.66 15.22
CA LEU A 34 0.03 -0.59 14.63
C LEU A 34 -1.02 -1.69 14.71
N ILE A 35 -1.62 -1.89 15.88
CA ILE A 35 -2.67 -2.90 16.08
C ILE A 35 -3.88 -2.57 15.20
N ALA A 36 -4.33 -1.32 15.18
CA ALA A 36 -5.43 -0.90 14.33
C ALA A 36 -5.13 -1.10 12.84
N SER A 37 -3.90 -0.85 12.40
CA SER A 37 -3.47 -1.08 11.02
C SER A 37 -3.50 -2.56 10.64
N LEU A 38 -3.03 -3.44 11.51
CA LEU A 38 -3.08 -4.88 11.30
C LEU A 38 -4.53 -5.40 11.33
N LEU A 39 -5.38 -4.89 12.22
CA LEU A 39 -6.80 -5.22 12.26
C LEU A 39 -7.52 -4.74 11.00
N PHE A 40 -7.22 -3.52 10.53
CA PHE A 40 -7.78 -3.00 9.29
C PHE A 40 -7.41 -3.87 8.08
N TYR A 41 -6.15 -4.30 8.00
CA TYR A 41 -5.67 -5.20 6.95
C TYR A 41 -6.33 -6.57 7.05
N SER A 42 -6.39 -7.14 8.26
CA SER A 42 -6.99 -8.47 8.51
C SER A 42 -8.48 -8.52 8.19
N TRP A 43 -9.19 -7.40 8.35
CA TRP A 43 -10.61 -7.32 7.97
C TRP A 43 -10.84 -7.56 6.47
N GLY A 44 -9.91 -7.09 5.62
CA GLY A 44 -9.99 -7.33 4.18
C GLY A 44 -9.40 -8.68 3.76
N GLU A 45 -8.26 -9.04 4.36
CA GLU A 45 -7.42 -10.14 3.91
C GLU A 45 -6.78 -10.91 5.08
N PRO A 46 -7.57 -11.65 5.88
CA PRO A 46 -7.06 -12.30 7.10
C PRO A 46 -5.94 -13.30 6.81
N ARG A 47 -5.99 -13.98 5.66
CA ARG A 47 -5.00 -14.98 5.26
C ARG A 47 -3.61 -14.39 4.98
N TYR A 48 -3.56 -13.13 4.55
CA TYR A 48 -2.32 -12.48 4.13
C TYR A 48 -1.68 -11.59 5.21
N VAL A 49 -2.26 -11.48 6.40
CA VAL A 49 -1.62 -10.80 7.55
C VAL A 49 -0.26 -11.42 7.87
N ALA A 50 -0.19 -12.75 7.88
CA ALA A 50 1.06 -13.48 8.11
C ALA A 50 2.12 -13.10 7.07
N LEU A 51 1.73 -12.93 5.79
CA LEU A 51 2.63 -12.52 4.72
C LEU A 51 3.20 -11.12 4.95
N VAL A 52 2.37 -10.17 5.37
CA VAL A 52 2.81 -8.80 5.73
C VAL A 52 3.80 -8.85 6.89
N LEU A 53 3.50 -9.62 7.95
CA LEU A 53 4.39 -9.76 9.11
C LEU A 53 5.72 -10.42 8.74
N LEU A 54 5.70 -11.46 7.91
CA LEU A 54 6.91 -12.11 7.38
C LEU A 54 7.72 -11.13 6.51
N SER A 55 7.06 -10.34 5.65
CA SER A 55 7.73 -9.31 4.85
C SER A 55 8.41 -8.27 5.74
N ILE A 56 7.72 -7.80 6.80
CA ILE A 56 8.30 -6.85 7.77
C ILE A 56 9.54 -7.46 8.44
N LEU A 57 9.43 -8.69 8.95
CA LEU A 57 10.53 -9.38 9.62
C LEU A 57 11.72 -9.59 8.67
N PHE A 58 11.45 -10.03 7.45
CA PHE A 58 12.46 -10.24 6.42
C PHE A 58 13.24 -8.95 6.12
N ASN A 59 12.53 -7.87 5.82
CA ASN A 59 13.15 -6.58 5.51
C ASN A 59 13.86 -5.97 6.73
N TYR A 60 13.37 -6.19 7.94
CA TYR A 60 14.04 -5.81 9.18
C TYR A 60 15.39 -6.50 9.33
N LEU A 61 15.44 -7.82 9.16
CA LEU A 61 16.67 -8.61 9.28
C LEU A 61 17.71 -8.21 8.22
N PHE A 62 17.28 -8.01 6.98
CA PHE A 62 18.19 -7.53 5.91
C PHE A 62 18.66 -6.10 6.15
N GLY A 63 17.81 -5.22 6.67
CA GLY A 63 18.21 -3.89 7.10
C GLY A 63 19.31 -3.92 8.16
N LEU A 64 19.16 -4.79 9.17
CA LEU A 64 20.18 -5.00 10.20
C LEU A 64 21.47 -5.57 9.59
N ALA A 65 21.38 -6.53 8.66
CA ALA A 65 22.54 -7.12 7.98
C ALA A 65 23.33 -6.07 7.18
N ILE A 66 22.64 -5.21 6.42
CA ILE A 66 23.24 -4.10 5.67
C ILE A 66 23.93 -3.12 6.62
N GLY A 67 23.30 -2.79 7.76
CA GLY A 67 23.87 -1.90 8.77
C GLY A 67 25.13 -2.48 9.44
N LYS A 68 25.09 -3.78 9.81
CA LYS A 68 26.23 -4.49 10.42
C LYS A 68 27.40 -4.73 9.46
N ALA A 69 27.15 -4.80 8.16
CA ALA A 69 28.20 -5.03 7.17
C ALA A 69 29.23 -3.90 7.09
N GLY A 70 28.94 -2.71 7.65
CA GLY A 70 29.87 -1.60 7.78
C GLY A 70 30.57 -1.22 6.48
N GLY A 71 31.91 -1.18 6.46
CA GLY A 71 32.73 -0.85 5.28
C GLY A 71 32.82 -1.95 4.21
N ARG A 72 32.27 -3.15 4.42
CA ARG A 72 32.32 -4.27 3.46
C ARG A 72 31.34 -4.06 2.30
N LYS A 73 31.75 -3.25 1.31
CA LYS A 73 30.92 -2.86 0.17
C LYS A 73 30.30 -4.06 -0.58
N GLY A 74 31.05 -5.14 -0.76
CA GLY A 74 30.57 -6.37 -1.43
C GLY A 74 29.40 -7.02 -0.68
N LEU A 75 29.52 -7.20 0.65
CA LEU A 75 28.48 -7.80 1.48
C LEU A 75 27.21 -6.93 1.53
N ARG A 76 27.37 -5.60 1.62
CA ARG A 76 26.25 -4.66 1.57
C ARG A 76 25.49 -4.74 0.24
N ARG A 77 26.23 -4.82 -0.89
CA ARG A 77 25.62 -4.93 -2.22
C ARG A 77 24.92 -6.28 -2.39
N ALA A 78 25.53 -7.38 -1.94
CA ALA A 78 24.89 -8.69 -1.98
C ALA A 78 23.61 -8.74 -1.14
N ALA A 79 23.65 -8.24 0.10
CA ALA A 79 22.47 -8.17 0.96
C ALA A 79 21.34 -7.32 0.35
N LEU A 80 21.67 -6.17 -0.27
CA LEU A 80 20.69 -5.35 -1.00
C LEU A 80 20.09 -6.15 -2.16
N ALA A 81 20.92 -6.75 -3.02
CA ALA A 81 20.47 -7.48 -4.21
C ALA A 81 19.55 -8.65 -3.84
N VAL A 82 19.92 -9.43 -2.82
CA VAL A 82 19.11 -10.56 -2.33
C VAL A 82 17.79 -10.05 -1.76
N CYS A 83 17.82 -9.00 -0.95
CA CYS A 83 16.61 -8.45 -0.33
C CYS A 83 15.65 -7.89 -1.38
N VAL A 84 16.14 -7.07 -2.30
CA VAL A 84 15.33 -6.50 -3.39
C VAL A 84 14.82 -7.60 -4.30
N GLY A 85 15.69 -8.53 -4.71
CA GLY A 85 15.31 -9.67 -5.55
C GLY A 85 14.21 -10.51 -4.91
N ALA A 86 14.30 -10.85 -3.63
CA ALA A 86 13.28 -11.62 -2.93
C ALA A 86 11.95 -10.86 -2.84
N ASN A 87 11.96 -9.55 -2.56
CA ASN A 87 10.74 -8.72 -2.56
C ASN A 87 10.10 -8.66 -3.96
N LEU A 88 10.91 -8.51 -5.02
CA LEU A 88 10.41 -8.52 -6.40
C LEU A 88 9.92 -9.91 -6.85
N CYS A 89 10.58 -10.98 -6.44
CA CYS A 89 10.12 -12.35 -6.69
C CYS A 89 8.76 -12.61 -6.01
N LEU A 90 8.60 -12.15 -4.75
CA LEU A 90 7.33 -12.26 -4.05
C LEU A 90 6.21 -11.53 -4.80
N LEU A 91 6.47 -10.29 -5.22
CA LEU A 91 5.54 -9.49 -6.01
C LEU A 91 5.26 -10.15 -7.37
N GLY A 92 6.31 -10.67 -8.04
CA GLY A 92 6.21 -11.40 -9.30
C GLY A 92 5.34 -12.64 -9.19
N TYR A 93 5.48 -13.39 -8.11
CA TYR A 93 4.67 -14.59 -7.86
C TYR A 93 3.18 -14.25 -7.72
N PHE A 94 2.82 -13.28 -6.89
CA PHE A 94 1.42 -12.97 -6.66
C PHE A 94 0.76 -12.22 -7.82
N LYS A 95 1.49 -11.30 -8.47
CA LYS A 95 0.91 -10.39 -9.47
C LYS A 95 1.11 -10.84 -10.91
N TYR A 96 2.27 -11.45 -11.22
CA TYR A 96 2.69 -11.69 -12.59
C TYR A 96 2.92 -13.17 -12.93
N PHE A 97 2.66 -14.10 -12.01
CA PHE A 97 2.90 -15.53 -12.24
C PHE A 97 2.15 -16.06 -13.47
N ASN A 98 0.84 -15.81 -13.55
CA ASN A 98 0.03 -16.26 -14.68
C ASN A 98 0.48 -15.60 -16.00
N PHE A 99 0.84 -14.33 -15.98
CA PHE A 99 1.38 -13.62 -17.15
C PHE A 99 2.67 -14.28 -17.68
N PHE A 100 3.65 -14.52 -16.79
CA PHE A 100 4.88 -15.17 -17.21
C PHE A 100 4.67 -16.62 -17.65
N LEU A 101 3.76 -17.33 -17.02
CA LEU A 101 3.42 -18.70 -17.39
C LEU A 101 2.75 -18.75 -18.76
N GLU A 102 1.78 -17.87 -19.03
CA GLU A 102 1.14 -17.72 -20.33
C GLU A 102 2.14 -17.37 -21.44
N LEU A 103 3.03 -16.40 -21.16
CA LEU A 103 4.11 -16.05 -22.08
C LEU A 103 5.02 -17.23 -22.38
N ALA A 104 5.39 -18.02 -21.37
CA ALA A 104 6.21 -19.22 -21.57
C ALA A 104 5.49 -20.28 -22.41
N TYR A 105 4.18 -20.50 -22.22
CA TYR A 105 3.39 -21.41 -23.05
C TYR A 105 3.34 -20.94 -24.51
N THR A 106 3.11 -19.63 -24.72
CA THR A 106 3.09 -19.03 -26.06
C THR A 106 4.44 -19.20 -26.79
N VAL A 107 5.54 -18.88 -26.08
CA VAL A 107 6.89 -18.98 -26.66
C VAL A 107 7.28 -20.44 -26.97
N LEU A 108 6.83 -21.39 -26.14
CA LEU A 108 7.08 -22.83 -26.34
C LEU A 108 6.10 -23.51 -27.32
N GLY A 109 5.18 -22.74 -27.92
CA GLY A 109 4.16 -23.27 -28.82
C GLY A 109 3.21 -24.30 -28.16
N LYS A 110 3.02 -24.23 -26.85
CA LYS A 110 2.11 -25.12 -26.11
C LYS A 110 0.73 -24.51 -26.03
N GLU A 111 -0.27 -25.29 -26.41
CA GLU A 111 -1.68 -24.95 -26.24
C GLU A 111 -2.21 -25.44 -24.87
N GLY A 112 -3.33 -24.90 -24.41
CA GLY A 112 -4.01 -25.37 -23.19
C GLY A 112 -3.52 -24.75 -21.90
N PHE A 113 -3.06 -23.49 -21.93
CA PHE A 113 -2.75 -22.73 -20.71
C PHE A 113 -4.01 -22.58 -19.83
N THR A 114 -3.89 -23.01 -18.58
CA THR A 114 -4.91 -22.78 -17.55
C THR A 114 -4.33 -21.87 -16.47
N PRO A 115 -4.92 -20.65 -16.28
CA PRO A 115 -4.45 -19.74 -15.25
C PRO A 115 -4.64 -20.35 -13.85
N ARG A 116 -3.63 -20.20 -12.99
CA ARG A 116 -3.73 -20.59 -11.58
C ARG A 116 -4.54 -19.55 -10.81
N ASN A 117 -5.41 -20.02 -9.93
CA ASN A 117 -6.19 -19.13 -9.06
C ASN A 117 -5.32 -18.63 -7.89
N ILE A 118 -4.42 -17.69 -8.18
CA ILE A 118 -3.57 -17.03 -7.18
C ILE A 118 -4.28 -15.73 -6.79
N ALA A 119 -4.87 -15.71 -5.59
CA ALA A 119 -5.48 -14.49 -5.08
C ALA A 119 -4.38 -13.44 -4.79
N LEU A 120 -4.54 -12.24 -5.36
CA LEU A 120 -3.61 -11.14 -5.19
C LEU A 120 -3.82 -10.48 -3.81
N PRO A 121 -2.84 -10.52 -2.88
CA PRO A 121 -2.97 -9.83 -1.60
C PRO A 121 -3.15 -8.33 -1.80
N ILE A 122 -4.17 -7.76 -1.18
CA ILE A 122 -4.42 -6.31 -1.25
C ILE A 122 -3.21 -5.55 -0.72
N GLY A 123 -2.75 -4.55 -1.45
CA GLY A 123 -1.63 -3.70 -1.05
C GLY A 123 -0.24 -4.31 -1.22
N ILE A 124 -0.08 -5.54 -1.77
CA ILE A 124 1.22 -6.19 -1.91
C ILE A 124 2.25 -5.33 -2.64
N SER A 125 1.85 -4.62 -3.68
CA SER A 125 2.73 -3.70 -4.42
C SER A 125 3.19 -2.55 -3.54
N PHE A 126 2.29 -1.96 -2.75
CA PHE A 126 2.59 -0.81 -1.90
C PHE A 126 3.56 -1.16 -0.79
N TYR A 127 3.27 -2.19 0.02
CA TYR A 127 4.17 -2.55 1.12
C TYR A 127 5.49 -3.14 0.62
N THR A 128 5.52 -3.79 -0.54
CA THR A 128 6.76 -4.27 -1.16
C THR A 128 7.65 -3.08 -1.58
N PHE A 129 7.08 -2.08 -2.27
CA PHE A 129 7.85 -0.90 -2.65
C PHE A 129 8.27 -0.03 -1.46
N GLN A 130 7.45 0.07 -0.41
CA GLN A 130 7.85 0.71 0.84
C GLN A 130 9.04 0.00 1.48
N ALA A 131 9.00 -1.34 1.56
CA ALA A 131 10.09 -2.13 2.09
C ALA A 131 11.37 -1.99 1.26
N VAL A 132 11.27 -2.03 -0.07
CA VAL A 132 12.41 -1.81 -0.98
C VAL A 132 12.97 -0.40 -0.82
N SER A 133 12.12 0.63 -0.72
CA SER A 133 12.55 2.01 -0.48
C SER A 133 13.33 2.14 0.83
N TYR A 134 12.84 1.53 1.92
CA TYR A 134 13.54 1.49 3.20
C TYR A 134 14.94 0.88 3.08
N ILE A 135 15.05 -0.30 2.46
CA ILE A 135 16.32 -1.00 2.28
C ILE A 135 17.29 -0.19 1.41
N ALA A 136 16.80 0.45 0.34
CA ALA A 136 17.59 1.30 -0.52
C ALA A 136 18.12 2.53 0.23
N ASP A 137 17.31 3.18 1.05
CA ASP A 137 17.71 4.35 1.86
C ASP A 137 18.80 3.99 2.87
N ILE A 138 18.70 2.82 3.53
CA ILE A 138 19.76 2.33 4.42
C ILE A 138 21.04 2.02 3.65
N TYR A 139 20.95 1.35 2.51
CA TYR A 139 22.12 1.04 1.68
C TYR A 139 22.82 2.32 1.22
N ARG A 140 22.08 3.34 0.82
CA ARG A 140 22.60 4.65 0.39
C ARG A 140 23.14 5.49 1.55
N GLY A 141 22.87 5.11 2.80
CA GLY A 141 23.26 5.85 3.99
C GLY A 141 22.43 7.11 4.25
N VAL A 142 21.27 7.23 3.62
CA VAL A 142 20.34 8.37 3.84
C VAL A 142 19.80 8.37 5.26
N LYS A 143 19.56 7.17 5.81
CA LYS A 143 19.11 6.95 7.18
C LYS A 143 19.86 5.79 7.84
N PRO A 144 20.05 5.86 9.17
CA PRO A 144 20.55 4.72 9.92
C PRO A 144 19.53 3.57 9.91
N VAL A 145 20.02 2.35 10.10
CA VAL A 145 19.15 1.18 10.19
C VAL A 145 18.19 1.28 11.37
N GLN A 146 16.93 0.97 11.17
CA GLN A 146 15.95 0.92 12.26
C GLN A 146 16.18 -0.30 13.15
N LYS A 147 16.47 -0.04 14.44
CA LYS A 147 16.75 -1.09 15.43
C LYS A 147 15.48 -1.63 16.12
N HIS A 148 14.35 -0.96 15.94
CA HIS A 148 13.08 -1.35 16.57
C HIS A 148 12.11 -1.87 15.51
N ILE A 149 11.86 -3.17 15.53
CA ILE A 149 10.96 -3.85 14.57
C ILE A 149 9.55 -3.24 14.56
N PHE A 150 9.02 -2.82 15.71
CA PHE A 150 7.68 -2.21 15.80
C PHE A 150 7.56 -0.89 15.03
N ARG A 151 8.64 -0.10 14.94
CA ARG A 151 8.64 1.15 14.16
C ARG A 151 8.66 0.86 12.66
N LEU A 152 9.43 -0.14 12.23
CA LEU A 152 9.41 -0.59 10.85
C LEU A 152 8.07 -1.21 10.49
N ALA A 153 7.50 -2.03 11.38
CA ALA A 153 6.16 -2.59 11.21
C ALA A 153 5.12 -1.48 11.04
N MET A 154 5.15 -0.46 11.87
CA MET A 154 4.25 0.68 11.76
C MET A 154 4.42 1.42 10.42
N TYR A 155 5.66 1.61 9.94
CA TYR A 155 5.92 2.23 8.64
C TYR A 155 5.32 1.43 7.48
N ILE A 156 5.54 0.11 7.47
CA ILE A 156 5.11 -0.75 6.36
C ILE A 156 3.61 -1.03 6.39
N SER A 157 3.02 -1.21 7.60
CA SER A 157 1.62 -1.65 7.74
C SER A 157 0.62 -0.53 8.01
N LEU A 158 1.04 0.73 8.10
CA LEU A 158 0.15 1.84 8.47
C LEU A 158 -1.06 1.91 7.52
N PHE A 159 -2.26 1.77 8.07
CA PHE A 159 -3.48 1.56 7.29
C PHE A 159 -3.78 2.61 6.22
N PRO A 160 -3.48 3.92 6.37
CA PRO A 160 -3.73 4.88 5.31
C PRO A 160 -2.83 4.71 4.07
N GLN A 161 -1.73 3.96 4.20
CA GLN A 161 -0.72 3.83 3.14
C GLN A 161 -0.64 2.42 2.54
N ILE A 162 -1.07 1.38 3.29
CA ILE A 162 -0.85 -0.01 2.88
C ILE A 162 -1.69 -0.41 1.66
N LEU A 163 -2.85 0.23 1.45
CA LEU A 163 -3.77 -0.15 0.38
C LEU A 163 -3.56 0.64 -0.89
N SER A 164 -3.33 1.93 -0.80
CA SER A 164 -3.28 2.85 -1.94
C SER A 164 -2.66 4.18 -1.56
N GLY A 165 -2.37 5.02 -2.55
CA GLY A 165 -1.86 6.36 -2.37
C GLY A 165 -0.39 6.51 -2.76
N PRO A 166 0.21 7.68 -2.59
CA PRO A 166 1.61 7.89 -2.86
C PRO A 166 2.49 7.10 -1.88
N ILE A 167 3.57 6.50 -2.39
CA ILE A 167 4.54 5.78 -1.55
C ILE A 167 5.31 6.82 -0.71
N VAL A 168 5.03 6.83 0.59
CA VAL A 168 5.73 7.70 1.54
C VAL A 168 7.08 7.07 1.88
N LYS A 169 8.15 7.84 1.73
CA LYS A 169 9.49 7.36 2.05
C LYS A 169 9.69 7.21 3.55
N TYR A 170 10.56 6.27 3.94
CA TYR A 170 10.85 6.01 5.35
C TYR A 170 11.39 7.27 6.07
N ASN A 171 12.25 8.04 5.42
CA ASN A 171 12.84 9.26 5.98
C ASN A 171 11.82 10.37 6.26
N GLU A 172 10.66 10.36 5.63
CA GLU A 172 9.58 11.34 5.83
C GLU A 172 8.67 10.93 6.99
N LEU A 173 8.39 9.62 7.13
CA LEU A 173 7.48 9.12 8.15
C LEU A 173 8.16 8.86 9.51
N GLU A 174 9.42 8.43 9.54
CA GLU A 174 10.16 8.13 10.77
C GLU A 174 10.10 9.26 11.80
N PRO A 175 10.37 10.53 11.44
CA PRO A 175 10.29 11.64 12.41
C PRO A 175 8.89 11.79 13.02
N GLN A 176 7.85 11.43 12.29
CA GLN A 176 6.47 11.46 12.79
C GLN A 176 6.20 10.29 13.74
N ILE A 177 6.78 9.12 13.49
CA ILE A 177 6.68 7.98 14.39
C ILE A 177 7.39 8.29 15.72
N GLU A 178 8.54 8.94 15.66
CA GLU A 178 9.39 9.21 16.83
C GLU A 178 9.04 10.50 17.56
N GLY A 179 8.65 11.54 16.84
CA GLY A 179 8.63 12.91 17.34
C GLY A 179 7.38 13.72 17.07
N ARG A 180 6.27 13.12 16.55
CA ARG A 180 5.10 13.91 16.19
C ARG A 180 4.55 14.74 17.33
N ARG A 181 4.19 15.96 16.99
CA ARG A 181 3.47 16.89 17.86
C ARG A 181 2.04 16.97 17.39
N GLU A 182 1.11 16.90 18.33
CA GLU A 182 -0.31 16.95 18.06
C GLU A 182 -0.83 18.35 18.44
N SER A 183 -1.62 18.96 17.55
CA SER A 183 -2.29 20.22 17.82
C SER A 183 -3.72 20.21 17.29
N ILE A 184 -4.61 20.96 17.91
CA ILE A 184 -6.01 21.06 17.48
C ILE A 184 -6.12 21.58 16.04
N SER A 185 -5.25 22.52 15.66
CA SER A 185 -5.23 23.05 14.29
C SER A 185 -4.83 22.02 13.26
N MET A 186 -3.85 21.16 13.57
CA MET A 186 -3.45 20.04 12.70
C MET A 186 -4.57 19.01 12.56
N HIS A 187 -5.30 18.73 13.64
CA HIS A 187 -6.45 17.83 13.60
C HIS A 187 -7.58 18.38 12.72
N ALA A 188 -7.95 19.65 12.93
CA ALA A 188 -8.97 20.30 12.12
C ALA A 188 -8.58 20.36 10.63
N TYR A 189 -7.29 20.57 10.34
CA TYR A 189 -6.78 20.51 8.98
C TYR A 189 -6.86 19.08 8.40
N GLY A 190 -6.45 18.07 9.16
CA GLY A 190 -6.51 16.66 8.75
C GLY A 190 -7.95 16.20 8.46
N ILE A 191 -8.90 16.54 9.34
CA ILE A 191 -10.32 16.21 9.16
C ILE A 191 -10.86 16.88 7.87
N ARG A 192 -10.56 18.16 7.64
CA ARG A 192 -10.97 18.85 6.42
C ARG A 192 -10.41 18.17 5.17
N ARG A 193 -9.11 17.82 5.16
CA ARG A 193 -8.51 17.12 4.03
C ARG A 193 -9.14 15.75 3.80
N PHE A 194 -9.42 15.01 4.87
CA PHE A 194 -10.10 13.71 4.78
C PHE A 194 -11.50 13.86 4.17
N VAL A 195 -12.29 14.84 4.63
CA VAL A 195 -13.64 15.09 4.09
C VAL A 195 -13.60 15.49 2.62
N TYR A 196 -12.65 16.35 2.22
CA TYR A 196 -12.48 16.71 0.80
C TYR A 196 -12.05 15.50 -0.06
N GLY A 197 -11.16 14.67 0.44
CA GLY A 197 -10.75 13.43 -0.25
C GLY A 197 -11.92 12.46 -0.40
N LEU A 198 -12.65 12.23 0.68
CA LEU A 198 -13.86 11.38 0.67
C LEU A 198 -14.92 11.91 -0.30
N ALA A 199 -15.16 13.23 -0.33
CA ALA A 199 -16.08 13.84 -1.26
C ALA A 199 -15.63 13.63 -2.72
N LYS A 200 -14.37 13.84 -3.05
CA LYS A 200 -13.84 13.55 -4.39
C LYS A 200 -14.07 12.10 -4.81
N LYS A 201 -13.81 11.16 -3.92
CA LYS A 201 -14.02 9.74 -4.21
C LYS A 201 -15.50 9.39 -4.35
N MET A 202 -16.34 9.82 -3.42
CA MET A 202 -17.75 9.43 -3.38
C MET A 202 -18.59 10.15 -4.44
N VAL A 203 -18.38 11.46 -4.59
CA VAL A 203 -19.24 12.30 -5.47
C VAL A 203 -18.75 12.26 -6.92
N PHE A 204 -17.42 12.27 -7.15
CA PHE A 204 -16.91 12.32 -8.53
C PHE A 204 -16.43 10.95 -9.02
N ALA A 205 -15.44 10.34 -8.36
CA ALA A 205 -14.83 9.12 -8.88
C ALA A 205 -15.83 7.96 -8.99
N ASN A 206 -16.64 7.71 -7.96
CA ASN A 206 -17.62 6.63 -8.00
C ASN A 206 -18.73 6.88 -9.01
N MET A 207 -19.22 8.13 -9.14
CA MET A 207 -20.25 8.44 -10.13
C MET A 207 -19.75 8.31 -11.56
N PHE A 208 -18.55 8.81 -11.84
CA PHE A 208 -17.93 8.64 -13.17
C PHE A 208 -17.68 7.15 -13.46
N GLY A 209 -17.21 6.38 -12.48
CA GLY A 209 -17.02 4.94 -12.61
C GLY A 209 -18.30 4.21 -13.00
N GLN A 210 -19.43 4.51 -12.34
CA GLN A 210 -20.71 3.89 -12.68
C GLN A 210 -21.13 4.16 -14.14
N VAL A 211 -20.88 5.36 -14.64
CA VAL A 211 -21.20 5.71 -16.04
C VAL A 211 -20.28 4.97 -17.00
N VAL A 212 -18.96 4.99 -16.71
CA VAL A 212 -17.95 4.30 -17.50
C VAL A 212 -18.23 2.81 -17.59
N ASP A 213 -18.49 2.14 -16.45
CA ASP A 213 -18.76 0.71 -16.39
C ASP A 213 -20.02 0.34 -17.17
N ARG A 214 -21.07 1.18 -17.12
CA ARG A 214 -22.29 0.95 -17.91
C ARG A 214 -22.03 1.02 -19.41
N ILE A 215 -21.28 2.02 -19.86
CA ILE A 215 -20.99 2.20 -21.28
C ILE A 215 -20.09 1.07 -21.79
N TRP A 216 -19.05 0.70 -21.05
CA TRP A 216 -18.14 -0.40 -21.42
C TRP A 216 -18.77 -1.78 -21.31
N GLY A 217 -19.88 -1.93 -20.61
CA GLY A 217 -20.68 -3.14 -20.59
C GLY A 217 -21.58 -3.32 -21.85
N LEU A 218 -21.66 -2.30 -22.71
CA LEU A 218 -22.43 -2.37 -23.95
C LEU A 218 -21.64 -3.09 -25.06
N PRO A 219 -22.32 -3.78 -26.00
CA PRO A 219 -21.67 -4.34 -27.18
C PRO A 219 -20.98 -3.26 -28.02
N LEU A 220 -19.78 -3.55 -28.54
CA LEU A 220 -18.98 -2.60 -29.32
C LEU A 220 -19.74 -2.01 -30.52
N GLU A 221 -20.66 -2.79 -31.11
CA GLU A 221 -21.49 -2.38 -32.26
C GLU A 221 -22.45 -1.23 -31.92
N GLN A 222 -22.78 -1.05 -30.66
CA GLN A 222 -23.67 0.02 -30.18
C GLN A 222 -22.90 1.28 -29.77
N LEU A 223 -21.55 1.24 -29.75
CA LEU A 223 -20.71 2.33 -29.30
C LEU A 223 -20.27 3.20 -30.50
N GLY A 224 -20.93 4.35 -30.66
CA GLY A 224 -20.46 5.36 -31.59
C GLY A 224 -19.14 6.00 -31.13
N THR A 225 -18.32 6.48 -32.09
CA THR A 225 -17.01 7.09 -31.83
C THR A 225 -17.05 8.20 -30.77
N ALA A 226 -18.08 9.05 -30.80
CA ALA A 226 -18.26 10.13 -29.83
C ALA A 226 -18.47 9.60 -28.40
N VAL A 227 -19.24 8.52 -28.24
CA VAL A 227 -19.49 7.89 -26.95
C VAL A 227 -18.21 7.29 -26.38
N VAL A 228 -17.39 6.65 -27.22
CA VAL A 228 -16.08 6.10 -26.82
C VAL A 228 -15.16 7.19 -26.30
N TRP A 229 -15.00 8.30 -27.06
CA TRP A 229 -14.18 9.43 -26.60
C TRP A 229 -14.68 10.05 -25.31
N PHE A 230 -15.99 10.24 -25.17
CA PHE A 230 -16.61 10.74 -23.95
C PHE A 230 -16.30 9.81 -22.76
N THR A 231 -16.40 8.49 -22.97
CA THR A 231 -16.11 7.50 -21.91
C THR A 231 -14.64 7.51 -21.50
N ILE A 232 -13.71 7.66 -22.46
CA ILE A 232 -12.27 7.78 -22.16
C ILE A 232 -11.98 9.03 -21.32
N LEU A 233 -12.61 10.17 -21.64
CA LEU A 233 -12.48 11.40 -20.85
C LEU A 233 -13.05 11.22 -19.43
N LEU A 234 -14.23 10.63 -19.30
CA LEU A 234 -14.82 10.32 -17.99
C LEU A 234 -13.94 9.37 -17.18
N TYR A 235 -13.39 8.34 -17.80
CA TYR A 235 -12.47 7.40 -17.14
C TYR A 235 -11.19 8.10 -16.67
N SER A 236 -10.65 9.01 -17.47
CA SER A 236 -9.51 9.81 -17.08
C SER A 236 -9.81 10.70 -15.86
N LEU A 237 -10.98 11.33 -15.83
CA LEU A 237 -11.46 12.11 -14.68
C LEU A 237 -11.72 11.22 -13.46
N GLN A 238 -12.30 10.04 -13.65
CA GLN A 238 -12.49 9.06 -12.58
C GLN A 238 -11.17 8.71 -11.90
N ILE A 239 -10.14 8.36 -12.68
CA ILE A 239 -8.81 8.04 -12.15
C ILE A 239 -8.23 9.26 -11.43
N TYR A 240 -8.33 10.46 -12.00
CA TYR A 240 -7.82 11.68 -11.38
C TYR A 240 -8.48 11.93 -10.01
N TYR A 241 -9.79 11.86 -9.92
CA TYR A 241 -10.51 12.09 -8.66
C TYR A 241 -10.30 10.96 -7.65
N ASP A 242 -10.15 9.72 -8.08
CA ASP A 242 -9.87 8.59 -7.21
C ASP A 242 -8.45 8.69 -6.60
N PHE A 243 -7.45 9.07 -7.38
CA PHE A 243 -6.07 9.24 -6.89
C PHE A 243 -5.86 10.52 -6.09
N SER A 244 -6.54 11.61 -6.44
CA SER A 244 -6.42 12.88 -5.73
C SER A 244 -7.27 12.95 -4.45
N GLY A 245 -8.22 12.05 -4.30
CA GLY A 245 -9.08 11.91 -3.12
C GLY A 245 -8.44 11.03 -2.08
#